data_629cb093afd2b93e21ad0b93fa1bb34d
#
_entry.id   629cb093afd2b93e21ad0b93fa1bb34d
#
_cell.length_a   1.000
_cell.length_b   1.000
_cell.length_c   1.000
_cell.angle_alpha   90.00
_cell.angle_beta   90.00
_cell.angle_gamma   90.00
#
_symmetry.space_group_name_H-M   'P 1'
#
loop_
_entity.id
_entity.type
_entity.pdbx_description
1 polymer ?
#
loop_
_entity_poly.entity_id
_entity_poly.type
_entity_poly.pdbx_seq_one_letter_code
_entity_poly.pdbx_strand_id
1 'polypeptide(L)'
;MFDLVFIIVVLLNVICLCSIQTIFQDKHKITWKSYLKSLLGFPVGVVTSLLFCPITISNISIFALLGGALGEVLSLFFLTAKQTYKDAVISYYDDGSPAKFFITGDKHRRFAKVKEFCREMNTRRKDILIVLGDTGFNYYDDKRDDELKRDISQLNITLFCLHGNKENRPQNVGTYGIRSFCGGKVYYEPKYPNIYFAIDGEIYTFEGKKYMVVGGAHSVDKMRCLEEGSPFWYDEMPDDTIKETVEHNLKNEGSKIYGMMTHTCPIDYLPTEMFMSTRQNAGIKRKPRKAKSKKLFKPDIDRSTEIWLGDLEKKIDYEVWFCGHYHIDKQIDKVHMMCHDIRPLHMQLFGDESCLS
;
A
#
# COMPACT_ATOMS: atom_id res chain seq x y z
N MET A 1 -3.56 16.05 56.30
CA MET A 1 -3.50 14.58 56.25
C MET A 1 -4.24 14.00 55.04
N PHE A 2 -5.32 14.65 54.61
CA PHE A 2 -6.17 14.27 53.46
C PHE A 2 -5.41 14.40 52.14
N ASP A 3 -4.77 15.54 51.91
CA ASP A 3 -4.05 15.83 50.65
C ASP A 3 -2.89 14.85 50.41
N LEU A 4 -2.25 14.41 51.47
CA LEU A 4 -1.11 13.49 51.37
C LEU A 4 -1.56 12.07 50.94
N VAL A 5 -2.66 11.58 51.50
CA VAL A 5 -3.22 10.25 51.10
C VAL A 5 -3.73 10.26 49.66
N PHE A 6 -4.36 11.34 49.23
CA PHE A 6 -4.80 11.50 47.85
C PHE A 6 -3.63 11.54 46.87
N ILE A 7 -2.60 12.31 47.21
CA ILE A 7 -1.35 12.40 46.40
C ILE A 7 -0.66 11.04 46.31
N ILE A 8 -0.57 10.28 47.42
CA ILE A 8 0.03 8.94 47.43
C ILE A 8 -0.78 7.98 46.55
N VAL A 9 -2.11 8.02 46.61
CA VAL A 9 -3.00 7.20 45.80
C VAL A 9 -2.83 7.48 44.31
N VAL A 10 -2.77 8.76 43.92
CA VAL A 10 -2.53 9.17 42.54
C VAL A 10 -1.15 8.73 42.08
N LEU A 11 -0.11 8.92 42.89
CA LEU A 11 1.26 8.49 42.57
C LEU A 11 1.38 6.97 42.41
N LEU A 12 0.74 6.18 43.27
CA LEU A 12 0.73 4.71 43.17
C LEU A 12 0.00 4.24 41.90
N ASN A 13 -1.11 4.86 41.52
CA ASN A 13 -1.76 4.59 40.25
C ASN A 13 -0.87 4.93 39.05
N VAL A 14 -0.19 6.07 39.05
CA VAL A 14 0.75 6.46 37.98
C VAL A 14 1.93 5.49 37.92
N ILE A 15 2.50 5.07 39.06
CA ILE A 15 3.61 4.11 39.10
C ILE A 15 3.16 2.74 38.61
N CYS A 16 1.96 2.29 38.98
CA CYS A 16 1.40 1.03 38.50
C CYS A 16 1.18 1.06 36.99
N LEU A 17 0.64 2.15 36.46
CA LEU A 17 0.45 2.39 35.03
C LEU A 17 1.77 2.38 34.26
N CYS A 18 2.78 3.09 34.78
CA CYS A 18 4.11 3.12 34.16
C CYS A 18 4.80 1.75 34.18
N SER A 19 4.63 0.97 35.26
CA SER A 19 5.20 -0.37 35.39
C SER A 19 4.53 -1.38 34.45
N ILE A 20 3.21 -1.28 34.30
CA ILE A 20 2.45 -2.11 33.34
C ILE A 20 2.83 -1.70 31.90
N GLN A 21 2.98 -0.41 31.64
CA GLN A 21 3.42 0.08 30.34
C GLN A 21 4.82 -0.43 29.96
N THR A 22 5.78 -0.47 30.91
CA THR A 22 7.14 -0.98 30.64
C THR A 22 7.14 -2.49 30.37
N ILE A 23 6.31 -3.27 31.05
CA ILE A 23 6.19 -4.72 30.84
C ILE A 23 5.57 -5.06 29.48
N PHE A 24 4.67 -4.23 28.97
CA PHE A 24 3.98 -4.45 27.71
C PHE A 24 4.59 -3.70 26.51
N GLN A 25 5.51 -2.78 26.71
CA GLN A 25 6.12 -1.95 25.67
C GLN A 25 6.92 -2.77 24.64
N ASP A 26 7.43 -3.93 25.02
CA ASP A 26 8.21 -4.82 24.14
C ASP A 26 7.35 -5.64 23.17
N LYS A 27 6.05 -5.72 23.37
CA LYS A 27 5.17 -6.56 22.51
C LYS A 27 4.02 -5.82 21.81
N HIS A 28 3.52 -4.72 22.37
CA HIS A 28 2.36 -4.03 21.77
C HIS A 28 2.46 -2.52 21.96
N LYS A 29 2.41 -1.74 20.87
CA LYS A 29 2.29 -0.27 20.92
C LYS A 29 0.95 0.12 21.52
N ILE A 30 0.93 0.42 22.81
CA ILE A 30 -0.24 1.00 23.47
C ILE A 30 -0.33 2.47 23.03
N THR A 31 -1.39 2.82 22.31
CA THR A 31 -1.61 4.20 21.88
C THR A 31 -2.14 5.04 23.04
N TRP A 32 -1.86 6.35 23.03
CA TRP A 32 -2.39 7.32 23.99
C TRP A 32 -3.92 7.25 24.12
N LYS A 33 -4.63 6.89 23.05
CA LYS A 33 -6.10 6.68 23.07
C LYS A 33 -6.51 5.45 23.88
N SER A 34 -5.72 4.40 23.93
CA SER A 34 -5.97 3.22 24.78
C SER A 34 -5.75 3.56 26.25
N TYR A 35 -4.76 4.38 26.54
CA TYR A 35 -4.48 4.91 27.87
C TYR A 35 -5.64 5.78 28.40
N LEU A 36 -6.16 6.68 27.57
CA LEU A 36 -7.32 7.52 27.96
C LEU A 36 -8.58 6.69 28.27
N LYS A 37 -8.75 5.54 27.58
CA LYS A 37 -9.88 4.63 27.83
C LYS A 37 -9.76 3.87 29.15
N SER A 38 -8.55 3.54 29.60
CA SER A 38 -8.35 2.89 30.90
C SER A 38 -8.70 3.80 32.07
N LEU A 39 -8.49 5.11 31.92
CA LEU A 39 -8.88 6.12 32.91
C LEU A 39 -10.40 6.22 33.14
N LEU A 40 -11.23 5.70 32.22
CA LEU A 40 -12.69 5.67 32.39
C LEU A 40 -13.14 4.69 33.50
N GLY A 41 -12.32 3.76 33.92
CA GLY A 41 -12.58 2.89 35.08
C GLY A 41 -12.62 3.64 36.40
N PHE A 42 -11.91 4.77 36.48
CA PHE A 42 -11.81 5.58 37.70
C PHE A 42 -13.18 6.18 38.14
N PRO A 43 -13.95 6.86 37.26
CA PRO A 43 -15.27 7.34 37.59
C PRO A 43 -16.25 6.22 37.95
N VAL A 44 -16.14 5.05 37.32
CA VAL A 44 -17.03 3.90 37.62
C VAL A 44 -16.77 3.39 39.04
N GLY A 45 -15.54 3.28 39.46
CA GLY A 45 -15.16 2.90 40.83
C GLY A 45 -15.66 3.90 41.86
N VAL A 46 -15.64 5.21 41.59
CA VAL A 46 -16.16 6.25 42.47
C VAL A 46 -17.70 6.16 42.58
N VAL A 47 -18.41 6.00 41.47
CA VAL A 47 -19.88 5.89 41.45
C VAL A 47 -20.33 4.62 42.17
N THR A 48 -19.69 3.48 41.98
CA THR A 48 -20.03 2.24 42.71
C THR A 48 -19.76 2.36 44.18
N SER A 49 -18.71 3.06 44.62
CA SER A 49 -18.44 3.29 46.05
C SER A 49 -19.50 4.15 46.75
N LEU A 50 -20.06 5.14 46.03
CA LEU A 50 -21.10 6.03 46.53
C LEU A 50 -22.44 5.31 46.67
N LEU A 51 -22.67 4.22 45.93
CA LEU A 51 -23.95 3.46 45.95
C LEU A 51 -24.01 2.41 47.06
N PHE A 52 -22.87 1.89 47.57
CA PHE A 52 -22.85 0.72 48.41
C PHE A 52 -22.20 0.92 49.80
N CYS A 53 -21.59 2.07 50.12
CA CYS A 53 -20.96 2.33 51.40
C CYS A 53 -21.38 3.65 52.04
N PRO A 54 -21.46 3.73 53.38
CA PRO A 54 -21.61 5.00 54.06
C PRO A 54 -20.42 5.92 53.74
N ILE A 55 -20.71 7.16 53.38
CA ILE A 55 -19.75 8.12 52.84
C ILE A 55 -18.70 8.48 53.92
N THR A 56 -17.63 7.71 53.96
CA THR A 56 -16.39 8.12 54.60
C THR A 56 -15.31 8.32 53.54
N ILE A 57 -14.56 9.38 53.71
CA ILE A 57 -13.60 9.79 52.68
C ILE A 57 -12.46 8.75 52.48
N SER A 58 -12.16 7.94 53.49
CA SER A 58 -11.22 6.78 53.39
C SER A 58 -11.76 5.68 52.49
N ASN A 59 -13.09 5.42 52.52
CA ASN A 59 -13.71 4.39 51.71
C ASN A 59 -13.73 4.80 50.22
N ILE A 60 -14.00 6.07 49.92
CA ILE A 60 -13.98 6.64 48.55
C ILE A 60 -12.60 6.46 47.94
N SER A 61 -11.51 6.69 48.68
CA SER A 61 -10.14 6.54 48.17
C SER A 61 -9.81 5.08 47.85
N ILE A 62 -10.22 4.13 48.71
CA ILE A 62 -10.00 2.70 48.50
C ILE A 62 -10.77 2.17 47.29
N PHE A 63 -12.05 2.54 47.18
CA PHE A 63 -12.88 2.11 46.06
C PHE A 63 -12.47 2.77 44.72
N ALA A 64 -12.01 4.01 44.73
CA ALA A 64 -11.44 4.66 43.56
C ALA A 64 -10.18 3.94 43.09
N LEU A 65 -9.31 3.50 44.00
CA LEU A 65 -8.13 2.71 43.71
C LEU A 65 -8.49 1.35 43.11
N LEU A 66 -9.40 0.63 43.74
CA LEU A 66 -9.88 -0.69 43.30
C LEU A 66 -10.60 -0.59 41.94
N GLY A 67 -11.44 0.41 41.75
CA GLY A 67 -12.17 0.64 40.50
C GLY A 67 -11.22 1.05 39.37
N GLY A 68 -10.20 1.86 39.65
CA GLY A 68 -9.15 2.20 38.69
C GLY A 68 -8.37 0.95 38.27
N ALA A 69 -7.87 0.19 39.24
CA ALA A 69 -7.11 -1.03 38.98
C ALA A 69 -7.96 -2.08 38.21
N LEU A 70 -9.23 -2.27 38.60
CA LEU A 70 -10.14 -3.18 37.89
C LEU A 70 -10.43 -2.72 36.46
N GLY A 71 -10.64 -1.43 36.26
CA GLY A 71 -10.85 -0.84 34.92
C GLY A 71 -9.63 -1.03 34.02
N GLU A 72 -8.42 -0.91 34.56
CA GLU A 72 -7.18 -1.18 33.83
C GLU A 72 -7.03 -2.65 33.47
N VAL A 73 -7.24 -3.56 34.43
CA VAL A 73 -7.17 -4.99 34.18
C VAL A 73 -8.21 -5.42 33.14
N LEU A 74 -9.44 -4.92 33.21
CA LEU A 74 -10.48 -5.20 32.21
C LEU A 74 -10.11 -4.61 30.84
N SER A 75 -9.58 -3.40 30.79
CA SER A 75 -9.14 -2.78 29.53
C SER A 75 -7.99 -3.57 28.88
N LEU A 76 -7.00 -4.00 29.67
CA LEU A 76 -5.92 -4.87 29.22
C LEU A 76 -6.43 -6.23 28.78
N PHE A 77 -7.36 -6.83 29.54
CA PHE A 77 -7.97 -8.10 29.17
C PHE A 77 -8.72 -8.00 27.83
N PHE A 78 -9.51 -6.96 27.61
CA PHE A 78 -10.20 -6.77 26.34
C PHE A 78 -9.25 -6.47 25.19
N LEU A 79 -8.18 -5.73 25.43
CA LEU A 79 -7.15 -5.45 24.40
C LEU A 79 -6.38 -6.72 24.03
N THR A 80 -5.95 -7.51 25.04
CA THR A 80 -5.28 -8.78 24.81
C THR A 80 -6.21 -9.82 24.20
N ALA A 81 -7.44 -9.95 24.69
CA ALA A 81 -8.42 -10.87 24.12
C ALA A 81 -8.74 -10.53 22.66
N LYS A 82 -8.88 -9.22 22.32
CA LYS A 82 -9.09 -8.76 20.93
C LYS A 82 -7.88 -9.07 20.06
N GLN A 83 -6.66 -8.91 20.58
CA GLN A 83 -5.44 -9.22 19.84
C GLN A 83 -5.27 -10.73 19.69
N THR A 84 -5.46 -11.50 20.77
CA THR A 84 -5.41 -12.96 20.73
C THR A 84 -6.47 -13.56 19.83
N TYR A 85 -7.70 -12.99 19.82
CA TYR A 85 -8.75 -13.39 18.88
C TYR A 85 -8.34 -13.09 17.44
N LYS A 86 -7.77 -11.90 17.18
CA LYS A 86 -7.28 -11.53 15.85
C LYS A 86 -6.14 -12.45 15.40
N ASP A 87 -5.18 -12.74 16.28
CA ASP A 87 -4.06 -13.64 16.01
C ASP A 87 -4.54 -15.09 15.84
N ALA A 88 -5.52 -15.55 16.65
CA ALA A 88 -6.14 -16.86 16.50
C ALA A 88 -6.93 -17.01 15.20
N VAL A 89 -7.68 -15.97 14.79
CA VAL A 89 -8.37 -15.96 13.49
C VAL A 89 -7.36 -16.01 12.35
N ILE A 90 -6.25 -15.26 12.45
CA ILE A 90 -5.18 -15.32 11.45
C ILE A 90 -4.53 -16.71 11.43
N SER A 91 -4.26 -17.33 12.59
CA SER A 91 -3.66 -18.65 12.67
C SER A 91 -4.61 -19.78 12.24
N TYR A 92 -5.91 -19.65 12.48
CA TYR A 92 -6.91 -20.64 12.08
C TYR A 92 -7.03 -20.76 10.55
N TYR A 93 -6.80 -19.67 9.81
CA TYR A 93 -6.77 -19.64 8.34
C TYR A 93 -5.37 -19.75 7.75
N ASP A 94 -4.32 -19.85 8.57
CA ASP A 94 -2.96 -20.07 8.12
C ASP A 94 -2.66 -21.59 8.14
N ASP A 95 -2.76 -22.21 6.97
CA ASP A 95 -2.46 -23.60 6.73
C ASP A 95 -0.95 -23.95 6.79
N GLY A 96 -0.12 -23.00 7.26
CA GLY A 96 1.34 -23.15 7.33
C GLY A 96 2.05 -23.09 5.97
N SER A 97 1.30 -23.05 4.86
CA SER A 97 1.92 -22.94 3.54
C SER A 97 2.53 -21.55 3.32
N PRO A 98 3.59 -21.41 2.50
CA PRO A 98 4.21 -20.11 2.23
C PRO A 98 3.24 -19.14 1.58
N ALA A 99 3.49 -17.84 1.72
CA ALA A 99 2.77 -16.80 1.00
C ALA A 99 2.96 -16.97 -0.51
N LYS A 100 1.89 -16.77 -1.27
CA LYS A 100 1.93 -16.73 -2.74
C LYS A 100 2.07 -15.29 -3.22
N PHE A 101 2.83 -15.10 -4.28
CA PHE A 101 3.06 -13.80 -4.89
C PHE A 101 2.50 -13.78 -6.29
N PHE A 102 1.73 -12.74 -6.58
CA PHE A 102 1.09 -12.52 -7.86
C PHE A 102 1.42 -11.11 -8.35
N ILE A 103 1.34 -10.91 -9.67
CA ILE A 103 1.63 -9.63 -10.31
C ILE A 103 0.59 -9.30 -11.36
N THR A 104 0.25 -8.02 -11.48
CA THR A 104 -0.66 -7.47 -12.49
C THR A 104 -0.31 -6.01 -12.76
N GLY A 105 -0.86 -5.42 -13.82
CA GLY A 105 -0.71 -3.99 -14.12
C GLY A 105 -1.90 -3.15 -13.66
N ASP A 106 -2.09 -2.06 -14.34
CA ASP A 106 -3.04 -0.97 -14.08
C ASP A 106 -4.45 -1.44 -13.76
N LYS A 107 -5.03 -0.87 -12.73
CA LYS A 107 -6.42 -1.21 -12.33
C LYS A 107 -7.41 -0.07 -12.55
N HIS A 108 -6.95 1.18 -12.52
CA HIS A 108 -7.83 2.35 -12.73
C HIS A 108 -9.16 2.23 -12.00
N ARG A 109 -9.13 1.89 -10.69
CA ARG A 109 -10.29 1.67 -9.82
C ARG A 109 -11.14 0.42 -10.16
N ARG A 110 -10.73 -0.42 -11.15
CA ARG A 110 -11.49 -1.58 -11.63
C ARG A 110 -10.95 -2.87 -11.03
N PHE A 111 -11.41 -3.23 -9.85
CA PHE A 111 -10.95 -4.41 -9.11
C PHE A 111 -11.86 -5.64 -9.25
N ALA A 112 -12.82 -5.65 -10.18
CA ALA A 112 -13.73 -6.79 -10.37
C ALA A 112 -12.96 -8.11 -10.62
N LYS A 113 -11.98 -8.10 -11.54
CA LYS A 113 -11.12 -9.27 -11.81
C LYS A 113 -10.27 -9.68 -10.60
N VAL A 114 -9.79 -8.71 -9.80
CA VAL A 114 -9.04 -9.01 -8.58
C VAL A 114 -9.93 -9.69 -7.55
N LYS A 115 -11.18 -9.23 -7.39
CA LYS A 115 -12.17 -9.86 -6.50
C LYS A 115 -12.52 -11.29 -6.94
N GLU A 116 -12.67 -11.51 -8.22
CA GLU A 116 -12.90 -12.83 -8.83
C GLU A 116 -11.70 -13.74 -8.59
N PHE A 117 -10.51 -13.28 -8.94
CA PHE A 117 -9.24 -13.97 -8.71
C PHE A 117 -9.07 -14.40 -7.24
N CYS A 118 -9.32 -13.50 -6.29
CA CYS A 118 -9.22 -13.83 -4.86
C CYS A 118 -10.17 -14.96 -4.46
N ARG A 119 -11.37 -15.01 -5.05
CA ARG A 119 -12.36 -16.06 -4.80
C ARG A 119 -11.93 -17.40 -5.40
N GLU A 120 -11.52 -17.40 -6.68
CA GLU A 120 -11.14 -18.60 -7.43
C GLU A 120 -9.86 -19.23 -6.86
N MET A 121 -8.87 -18.41 -6.55
CA MET A 121 -7.60 -18.87 -5.99
C MET A 121 -7.63 -19.10 -4.48
N ASN A 122 -8.77 -18.81 -3.82
CA ASN A 122 -8.90 -18.86 -2.37
C ASN A 122 -7.71 -18.20 -1.67
N THR A 123 -7.42 -16.96 -2.05
CA THR A 123 -6.26 -16.21 -1.54
C THR A 123 -6.37 -15.96 -0.05
N ARG A 124 -5.23 -15.76 0.60
CA ARG A 124 -5.12 -15.47 2.03
C ARG A 124 -4.52 -14.10 2.24
N ARG A 125 -4.75 -13.51 3.40
CA ARG A 125 -4.21 -12.18 3.75
C ARG A 125 -2.68 -12.09 3.62
N LYS A 126 -1.96 -13.18 3.78
CA LYS A 126 -0.51 -13.24 3.61
C LYS A 126 -0.06 -13.32 2.15
N ASP A 127 -0.95 -13.73 1.24
CA ASP A 127 -0.64 -13.73 -0.19
C ASP A 127 -0.56 -12.29 -0.71
N ILE A 128 0.33 -12.01 -1.64
CA ILE A 128 0.64 -10.66 -2.09
C ILE A 128 0.31 -10.52 -3.57
N LEU A 129 -0.48 -9.49 -3.91
CA LEU A 129 -0.69 -9.05 -5.28
C LEU A 129 0.07 -7.76 -5.53
N ILE A 130 1.06 -7.82 -6.40
CA ILE A 130 1.83 -6.68 -6.87
C ILE A 130 1.04 -6.00 -7.99
N VAL A 131 0.78 -4.70 -7.86
CA VAL A 131 0.10 -3.88 -8.88
C VAL A 131 1.08 -2.83 -9.39
N LEU A 132 1.39 -2.86 -10.68
CA LEU A 132 2.43 -2.06 -11.32
C LEU A 132 1.97 -0.61 -11.64
N GLY A 133 1.29 0.01 -10.70
CA GLY A 133 0.83 1.39 -10.77
C GLY A 133 -0.63 1.54 -11.21
N ASP A 134 -1.10 2.77 -11.24
CA ASP A 134 -2.45 3.18 -11.65
C ASP A 134 -3.56 2.38 -10.97
N THR A 135 -3.44 2.22 -9.66
CA THR A 135 -4.47 1.56 -8.84
C THR A 135 -5.74 2.40 -8.78
N GLY A 136 -5.59 3.72 -8.78
CA GLY A 136 -6.64 4.70 -8.57
C GLY A 136 -7.07 4.84 -7.12
N PHE A 137 -6.25 4.38 -6.16
CA PHE A 137 -6.53 4.53 -4.73
C PHE A 137 -6.38 5.97 -4.23
N ASN A 138 -5.58 6.78 -4.91
CA ASN A 138 -5.38 8.20 -4.60
C ASN A 138 -5.70 9.07 -5.83
N TYR A 139 -6.77 8.72 -6.58
CA TYR A 139 -7.08 9.40 -7.84
C TYR A 139 -7.84 10.72 -7.63
N TYR A 140 -8.76 10.78 -6.67
CA TYR A 140 -9.61 11.95 -6.44
C TYR A 140 -9.15 12.80 -5.26
N ASP A 141 -8.34 12.23 -4.36
CA ASP A 141 -7.93 12.81 -3.08
C ASP A 141 -9.14 13.21 -2.20
N ASP A 142 -10.18 12.38 -2.20
CA ASP A 142 -11.42 12.59 -1.45
C ASP A 142 -12.03 11.26 -0.95
N LYS A 143 -13.26 11.34 -0.38
CA LYS A 143 -14.00 10.18 0.16
C LYS A 143 -14.22 9.03 -0.85
N ARG A 144 -14.19 9.30 -2.16
CA ARG A 144 -14.31 8.25 -3.19
C ARG A 144 -13.13 7.30 -3.19
N ASP A 145 -11.95 7.80 -2.83
CA ASP A 145 -10.76 6.98 -2.68
C ASP A 145 -10.81 6.17 -1.39
N ASP A 146 -11.30 6.77 -0.30
CA ASP A 146 -11.58 6.06 0.97
C ASP A 146 -12.60 4.92 0.79
N GLU A 147 -13.65 5.13 0.01
CA GLU A 147 -14.66 4.12 -0.30
C GLU A 147 -14.05 2.94 -1.06
N LEU A 148 -13.25 3.22 -2.08
CA LEU A 148 -12.55 2.18 -2.85
C LEU A 148 -11.56 1.40 -1.97
N LYS A 149 -10.69 2.10 -1.23
CA LYS A 149 -9.73 1.45 -0.32
C LYS A 149 -10.43 0.58 0.73
N ARG A 150 -11.57 1.04 1.27
CA ARG A 150 -12.38 0.28 2.23
C ARG A 150 -12.93 -1.00 1.61
N ASP A 151 -13.47 -0.93 0.40
CA ASP A 151 -14.01 -2.08 -0.33
C ASP A 151 -12.89 -3.09 -0.62
N ILE A 152 -11.77 -2.65 -1.13
CA ILE A 152 -10.66 -3.53 -1.51
C ILE A 152 -9.92 -4.08 -0.28
N SER A 153 -9.88 -3.34 0.82
CA SER A 153 -9.27 -3.83 2.07
C SER A 153 -10.01 -5.02 2.70
N GLN A 154 -11.23 -5.33 2.27
CA GLN A 154 -11.96 -6.53 2.70
C GLN A 154 -11.46 -7.82 2.02
N LEU A 155 -10.72 -7.71 0.93
CA LEU A 155 -10.21 -8.88 0.22
C LEU A 155 -9.17 -9.63 1.04
N ASN A 156 -9.18 -10.95 0.95
CA ASN A 156 -8.23 -11.85 1.58
C ASN A 156 -6.91 -11.91 0.79
N ILE A 157 -6.30 -10.75 0.57
CA ILE A 157 -5.00 -10.62 -0.07
C ILE A 157 -4.35 -9.31 0.40
N THR A 158 -3.05 -9.23 0.37
CA THR A 158 -2.30 -7.98 0.56
C THR A 158 -1.93 -7.41 -0.79
N LEU A 159 -2.25 -6.13 -1.02
CA LEU A 159 -1.85 -5.42 -2.23
C LEU A 159 -0.55 -4.66 -1.96
N PHE A 160 0.40 -4.86 -2.85
CA PHE A 160 1.65 -4.10 -2.93
C PHE A 160 1.64 -3.31 -4.23
N CYS A 161 1.44 -2.01 -4.14
CA CYS A 161 1.16 -1.13 -5.27
C CYS A 161 2.37 -0.25 -5.58
N LEU A 162 2.74 -0.14 -6.83
CA LEU A 162 3.62 0.92 -7.29
C LEU A 162 2.80 2.20 -7.49
N HIS A 163 3.46 3.35 -7.49
CA HIS A 163 2.85 4.59 -7.94
C HIS A 163 2.68 4.61 -9.46
N GLY A 164 1.49 4.99 -9.93
CA GLY A 164 1.21 5.22 -11.35
C GLY A 164 1.21 6.71 -11.71
N ASN A 165 0.86 7.05 -12.94
CA ASN A 165 0.75 8.45 -13.37
C ASN A 165 -0.67 9.03 -13.20
N LYS A 166 -1.65 8.19 -12.83
CA LYS A 166 -3.05 8.59 -12.65
C LYS A 166 -3.47 8.60 -11.17
N GLU A 167 -2.57 8.89 -10.28
CA GLU A 167 -2.86 8.94 -8.84
C GLU A 167 -1.86 9.82 -8.10
N ASN A 168 -2.32 10.46 -7.01
CA ASN A 168 -1.46 11.25 -6.14
C ASN A 168 -0.45 10.35 -5.43
N ARG A 169 0.78 10.82 -5.28
CA ARG A 169 1.81 10.09 -4.54
C ARG A 169 1.43 9.98 -3.07
N PRO A 170 1.63 8.80 -2.43
CA PRO A 170 1.26 8.60 -1.03
C PRO A 170 1.87 9.62 -0.06
N GLN A 171 3.07 10.13 -0.32
CA GLN A 171 3.72 11.15 0.51
C GLN A 171 2.99 12.49 0.53
N ASN A 172 2.19 12.78 -0.50
CA ASN A 172 1.37 14.00 -0.57
C ASN A 172 0.03 13.85 0.16
N VAL A 173 -0.35 12.63 0.54
CA VAL A 173 -1.61 12.33 1.22
C VAL A 173 -1.35 12.18 2.71
N GLY A 174 -1.85 13.12 3.52
CA GLY A 174 -1.52 13.24 4.95
C GLY A 174 -1.93 12.07 5.86
N THR A 175 -2.60 11.03 5.33
CA THR A 175 -3.05 9.86 6.08
C THR A 175 -2.06 8.70 6.05
N TYR A 176 -1.06 8.73 5.16
CA TYR A 176 -0.07 7.67 5.04
C TYR A 176 1.03 7.78 6.10
N GLY A 177 1.38 6.65 6.67
CA GLY A 177 2.60 6.44 7.45
C GLY A 177 3.57 5.55 6.71
N ILE A 178 4.76 5.32 7.28
CA ILE A 178 5.78 4.45 6.72
C ILE A 178 5.98 3.26 7.65
N ARG A 179 6.18 2.06 7.08
CA ARG A 179 6.54 0.84 7.80
C ARG A 179 7.47 -0.05 6.96
N SER A 180 8.15 -0.99 7.62
CA SER A 180 8.94 -2.01 6.92
C SER A 180 8.02 -3.09 6.32
N PHE A 181 8.36 -3.56 5.10
CA PHE A 181 7.68 -4.64 4.39
C PHE A 181 8.62 -5.29 3.38
N CYS A 182 8.77 -6.61 3.42
CA CYS A 182 9.57 -7.40 2.46
C CYS A 182 10.99 -6.87 2.21
N GLY A 183 11.68 -6.42 3.25
CA GLY A 183 13.07 -5.93 3.18
C GLY A 183 13.22 -4.44 2.90
N GLY A 184 12.19 -3.76 2.39
CA GLY A 184 12.15 -2.32 2.14
C GLY A 184 11.16 -1.60 3.06
N LYS A 185 10.88 -0.33 2.75
CA LYS A 185 9.87 0.50 3.41
C LYS A 185 8.69 0.73 2.47
N VAL A 186 7.48 0.83 3.03
CA VAL A 186 6.26 1.10 2.27
C VAL A 186 5.45 2.20 2.93
N TYR A 187 4.69 2.93 2.15
CA TYR A 187 3.60 3.76 2.63
C TYR A 187 2.39 2.89 2.95
N TYR A 188 1.69 3.20 4.04
CA TYR A 188 0.48 2.49 4.45
C TYR A 188 -0.47 3.40 5.21
N GLU A 189 -1.75 3.10 5.14
CA GLU A 189 -2.78 3.72 5.96
C GLU A 189 -3.28 2.71 7.00
N PRO A 190 -3.29 3.05 8.31
CA PRO A 190 -3.78 2.14 9.35
C PRO A 190 -5.23 1.67 9.16
N LYS A 191 -6.04 2.44 8.44
CA LYS A 191 -7.43 2.08 8.10
C LYS A 191 -7.52 0.91 7.12
N TYR A 192 -6.50 0.74 6.25
CA TYR A 192 -6.45 -0.24 5.16
C TYR A 192 -5.19 -1.10 5.28
N PRO A 193 -5.14 -2.01 6.28
CA PRO A 193 -3.89 -2.65 6.74
C PRO A 193 -3.27 -3.63 5.75
N ASN A 194 -3.91 -3.89 4.64
CA ASN A 194 -3.43 -4.77 3.57
C ASN A 194 -3.24 -4.05 2.23
N ILE A 195 -3.19 -2.72 2.23
CA ILE A 195 -2.87 -1.92 1.04
C ILE A 195 -1.59 -1.16 1.35
N TYR A 196 -0.55 -1.46 0.60
CA TYR A 196 0.78 -0.85 0.71
C TYR A 196 1.17 -0.21 -0.61
N PHE A 197 1.83 0.95 -0.52
CA PHE A 197 2.49 1.55 -1.67
C PHE A 197 4.00 1.47 -1.50
N ALA A 198 4.67 1.01 -2.53
CA ALA A 198 6.12 0.99 -2.60
C ALA A 198 6.68 2.41 -2.55
N ILE A 199 7.88 2.53 -2.00
CA ILE A 199 8.68 3.75 -2.08
C ILE A 199 9.63 3.60 -3.27
N ASP A 200 9.64 4.57 -4.16
CA ASP A 200 10.51 4.56 -5.33
C ASP A 200 12.00 4.52 -4.92
N GLY A 201 12.76 3.65 -5.56
CA GLY A 201 14.17 3.43 -5.25
C GLY A 201 14.44 2.43 -4.12
N GLU A 202 13.42 1.97 -3.39
CA GLU A 202 13.57 0.88 -2.42
C GLU A 202 13.72 -0.47 -3.13
N ILE A 203 14.42 -1.40 -2.47
CA ILE A 203 14.58 -2.79 -2.92
C ILE A 203 13.79 -3.70 -2.01
N TYR A 204 12.94 -4.52 -2.63
CA TYR A 204 12.08 -5.48 -1.91
C TYR A 204 12.51 -6.91 -2.21
N THR A 205 12.33 -7.79 -1.23
CA THR A 205 12.63 -9.22 -1.38
C THR A 205 11.32 -10.00 -1.44
N PHE A 206 11.01 -10.56 -2.60
CA PHE A 206 9.88 -11.47 -2.82
C PHE A 206 10.41 -12.84 -3.20
N GLU A 207 9.95 -13.87 -2.49
CA GLU A 207 10.39 -15.27 -2.68
C GLU A 207 11.92 -15.42 -2.72
N GLY A 208 12.63 -14.67 -1.86
CA GLY A 208 14.09 -14.68 -1.76
C GLY A 208 14.84 -13.94 -2.88
N LYS A 209 14.12 -13.27 -3.79
CA LYS A 209 14.69 -12.52 -4.91
C LYS A 209 14.48 -11.02 -4.74
N LYS A 210 15.48 -10.22 -5.06
CA LYS A 210 15.49 -8.76 -4.91
C LYS A 210 14.92 -8.05 -6.12
N TYR A 211 14.02 -7.11 -5.90
CA TYR A 211 13.41 -6.27 -6.92
C TYR A 211 13.55 -4.80 -6.58
N MET A 212 14.05 -4.01 -7.53
CA MET A 212 14.02 -2.55 -7.46
C MET A 212 12.67 -2.04 -7.97
N VAL A 213 12.12 -1.02 -7.29
CA VAL A 213 10.83 -0.43 -7.67
C VAL A 213 10.99 1.02 -8.12
N VAL A 214 10.33 1.38 -9.24
CA VAL A 214 10.23 2.77 -9.73
C VAL A 214 8.82 3.03 -10.25
N GLY A 215 8.09 3.91 -9.60
CA GLY A 215 6.76 4.34 -10.03
C GLY A 215 6.78 5.53 -10.99
N GLY A 216 5.61 5.80 -11.57
CA GLY A 216 5.34 6.97 -12.37
C GLY A 216 5.71 6.88 -13.86
N ALA A 217 5.03 7.71 -14.65
CA ALA A 217 5.22 7.86 -16.09
C ALA A 217 4.57 9.17 -16.56
N HIS A 218 4.85 9.58 -17.80
CA HIS A 218 4.17 10.73 -18.40
C HIS A 218 2.74 10.41 -18.83
N SER A 219 1.78 11.25 -18.45
CA SER A 219 0.38 11.13 -18.88
C SER A 219 0.18 11.68 -20.28
N VAL A 220 -0.05 10.80 -21.26
CA VAL A 220 -0.29 11.19 -22.67
C VAL A 220 -1.53 12.07 -22.85
N ASP A 221 -2.45 12.07 -21.91
CA ASP A 221 -3.68 12.87 -21.92
C ASP A 221 -3.64 14.08 -20.95
N LYS A 222 -2.44 14.45 -20.50
CA LYS A 222 -2.19 15.57 -19.59
C LYS A 222 -2.93 16.84 -19.98
N MET A 223 -2.79 17.26 -21.25
CA MET A 223 -3.45 18.48 -21.74
C MET A 223 -4.98 18.39 -21.69
N ARG A 224 -5.52 17.21 -22.01
CA ARG A 224 -6.96 16.96 -21.90
C ARG A 224 -7.42 17.03 -20.44
N CYS A 225 -6.71 16.41 -19.53
CA CYS A 225 -7.05 16.45 -18.10
C CYS A 225 -7.08 17.90 -17.58
N LEU A 226 -6.11 18.71 -17.97
CA LEU A 226 -6.05 20.13 -17.59
C LEU A 226 -7.20 20.94 -18.20
N GLU A 227 -7.57 20.69 -19.47
CA GLU A 227 -8.69 21.37 -20.15
C GLU A 227 -10.05 20.97 -19.56
N GLU A 228 -10.23 19.71 -19.20
CA GLU A 228 -11.48 19.16 -18.65
C GLU A 228 -11.62 19.33 -17.14
N GLY A 229 -10.58 19.82 -16.44
CA GLY A 229 -10.55 19.92 -14.97
C GLY A 229 -10.55 18.53 -14.30
N SER A 230 -10.08 17.49 -15.00
CA SER A 230 -9.90 16.16 -14.45
C SER A 230 -8.66 16.11 -13.55
N PRO A 231 -8.61 15.21 -12.54
CA PRO A 231 -7.43 15.08 -11.69
C PRO A 231 -6.15 14.87 -12.48
N PHE A 232 -5.14 15.64 -12.13
CA PHE A 232 -3.80 15.55 -12.70
C PHE A 232 -2.76 15.87 -11.62
N TRP A 233 -1.68 15.12 -11.58
CA TRP A 233 -0.63 15.21 -10.57
C TRP A 233 0.69 15.61 -11.23
N TYR A 234 1.28 16.72 -10.78
CA TYR A 234 2.48 17.29 -11.43
C TYR A 234 3.74 16.45 -11.20
N ASP A 235 3.75 15.64 -10.14
CA ASP A 235 4.82 14.70 -9.77
C ASP A 235 4.56 13.27 -10.29
N GLU A 236 3.85 13.17 -11.41
CA GLU A 236 3.50 11.89 -12.07
C GLU A 236 4.72 11.07 -12.48
N MET A 237 5.85 11.72 -12.77
CA MET A 237 7.12 11.08 -13.15
C MET A 237 8.12 11.05 -11.99
N PRO A 238 9.09 10.13 -11.98
CA PRO A 238 10.20 10.18 -11.03
C PRO A 238 11.06 11.42 -11.27
N ASP A 239 11.27 12.20 -10.22
CA ASP A 239 12.17 13.34 -10.21
C ASP A 239 13.66 12.92 -10.14
N ASP A 240 14.56 13.89 -10.17
CA ASP A 240 15.99 13.62 -10.12
C ASP A 240 16.43 13.01 -8.79
N THR A 241 15.79 13.34 -7.68
CA THR A 241 16.08 12.74 -6.35
C THR A 241 15.73 11.26 -6.33
N ILE A 242 14.60 10.87 -6.93
CA ILE A 242 14.20 9.47 -7.08
C ILE A 242 15.21 8.74 -7.97
N LYS A 243 15.59 9.33 -9.12
CA LYS A 243 16.55 8.72 -10.05
C LYS A 243 17.91 8.50 -9.39
N GLU A 244 18.42 9.49 -8.68
CA GLU A 244 19.68 9.39 -7.93
C GLU A 244 19.61 8.30 -6.85
N THR A 245 18.48 8.19 -6.13
CA THR A 245 18.26 7.15 -5.12
C THR A 245 18.27 5.75 -5.75
N VAL A 246 17.59 5.57 -6.87
CA VAL A 246 17.57 4.30 -7.63
C VAL A 246 18.98 3.91 -8.06
N GLU A 247 19.70 4.82 -8.71
CA GLU A 247 21.06 4.55 -9.20
C GLU A 247 22.04 4.26 -8.05
N HIS A 248 21.93 5.01 -6.94
CA HIS A 248 22.73 4.78 -5.75
C HIS A 248 22.47 3.40 -5.13
N ASN A 249 21.21 3.03 -4.96
CA ASN A 249 20.85 1.75 -4.34
C ASN A 249 21.21 0.55 -5.24
N LEU A 250 21.02 0.66 -6.54
CA LEU A 250 21.48 -0.36 -7.48
C LEU A 250 23.00 -0.52 -7.47
N LYS A 251 23.73 0.59 -7.39
CA LYS A 251 25.20 0.55 -7.27
C LYS A 251 25.65 -0.15 -5.98
N ASN A 252 24.96 0.06 -4.88
CA ASN A 252 25.22 -0.61 -3.59
C ASN A 252 24.98 -2.12 -3.66
N GLU A 253 24.06 -2.58 -4.52
CA GLU A 253 23.85 -4.00 -4.84
C GLU A 253 24.85 -4.55 -5.88
N GLY A 254 25.89 -3.79 -6.25
CA GLY A 254 26.87 -4.17 -7.24
C GLY A 254 26.35 -4.13 -8.68
N SER A 255 25.32 -3.32 -8.94
CA SER A 255 24.60 -3.24 -10.22
C SER A 255 23.98 -4.56 -10.67
N LYS A 256 23.68 -5.45 -9.71
CA LYS A 256 23.05 -6.74 -9.95
C LYS A 256 21.78 -6.86 -9.12
N ILE A 257 20.66 -7.09 -9.78
CA ILE A 257 19.34 -7.24 -9.16
C ILE A 257 18.58 -8.36 -9.88
N TYR A 258 17.72 -9.11 -9.16
CA TYR A 258 16.95 -10.13 -9.84
C TYR A 258 15.93 -9.53 -10.81
N GLY A 259 15.25 -8.46 -10.41
CA GLY A 259 14.27 -7.83 -11.29
C GLY A 259 14.02 -6.36 -11.02
N MET A 260 13.42 -5.74 -12.02
CA MET A 260 12.90 -4.38 -11.95
C MET A 260 11.37 -4.43 -11.98
N MET A 261 10.73 -3.60 -11.19
CA MET A 261 9.29 -3.38 -11.22
C MET A 261 9.05 -1.89 -11.42
N THR A 262 8.59 -1.50 -12.58
CA THR A 262 8.41 -0.09 -12.93
C THR A 262 7.00 0.18 -13.42
N HIS A 263 6.53 1.43 -13.38
CA HIS A 263 5.23 1.73 -13.97
C HIS A 263 5.33 1.78 -15.50
N THR A 264 6.34 2.44 -16.08
CA THR A 264 6.61 2.44 -17.53
C THR A 264 7.83 1.56 -17.87
N CYS A 265 8.13 1.34 -19.16
CA CYS A 265 9.23 0.47 -19.62
C CYS A 265 10.47 1.28 -20.06
N PRO A 266 11.65 0.64 -20.22
CA PRO A 266 12.79 1.24 -20.92
C PRO A 266 12.44 1.60 -22.37
N ILE A 267 13.07 2.65 -22.91
CA ILE A 267 12.72 3.27 -24.21
C ILE A 267 12.71 2.28 -25.37
N ASP A 268 13.60 1.31 -25.36
CA ASP A 268 13.77 0.34 -26.46
C ASP A 268 12.64 -0.68 -26.53
N TYR A 269 11.82 -0.79 -25.49
CA TYR A 269 10.68 -1.71 -25.40
C TYR A 269 9.32 -1.04 -25.57
N LEU A 270 9.27 0.22 -25.99
CA LEU A 270 8.01 0.91 -26.24
C LEU A 270 7.14 0.14 -27.23
N PRO A 271 5.85 -0.12 -26.91
CA PRO A 271 4.93 -0.81 -27.83
C PRO A 271 4.47 0.14 -28.97
N THR A 272 5.41 0.48 -29.87
CA THR A 272 5.24 1.49 -30.93
C THR A 272 4.11 1.15 -31.90
N GLU A 273 3.80 -0.12 -32.10
CA GLU A 273 2.68 -0.59 -32.91
C GLU A 273 1.32 -0.12 -32.41
N MET A 274 1.16 0.08 -31.10
CA MET A 274 -0.10 0.61 -30.53
C MET A 274 -0.32 2.08 -30.92
N PHE A 275 0.75 2.84 -31.07
CA PHE A 275 0.65 4.24 -31.47
C PHE A 275 0.46 4.41 -32.98
N MET A 276 0.71 3.36 -33.77
CA MET A 276 0.53 3.35 -35.21
C MET A 276 -0.88 2.89 -35.65
N SER A 277 -1.51 2.01 -34.90
CA SER A 277 -2.77 1.36 -35.28
C SER A 277 -3.98 2.32 -35.35
N THR A 278 -3.95 3.44 -34.63
CA THR A 278 -5.00 4.47 -34.66
C THR A 278 -5.07 5.19 -36.02
N ARG A 279 -4.03 5.11 -36.84
CA ARG A 279 -4.04 5.70 -38.20
C ARG A 279 -4.51 4.74 -39.30
N GLN A 280 -4.36 3.43 -39.14
CA GLN A 280 -4.71 2.43 -40.16
C GLN A 280 -6.13 1.89 -40.05
N ASN A 281 -6.71 1.88 -38.84
CA ASN A 281 -8.09 1.43 -38.63
C ASN A 281 -9.17 2.49 -38.93
N ALA A 282 -8.80 3.71 -39.30
CA ALA A 282 -9.71 4.76 -39.78
C ALA A 282 -10.03 4.60 -41.28
N GLY A 283 -10.08 3.37 -41.80
CA GLY A 283 -10.52 3.07 -43.18
C GLY A 283 -12.02 3.31 -43.47
N ILE A 284 -12.66 4.18 -42.70
CA ILE A 284 -14.01 4.66 -43.00
C ILE A 284 -13.90 5.86 -43.93
N LYS A 285 -14.17 5.63 -45.25
CA LYS A 285 -14.35 6.67 -46.26
C LYS A 285 -15.49 7.61 -45.84
N ARG A 286 -15.22 8.63 -45.01
CA ARG A 286 -16.14 9.75 -44.83
C ARG A 286 -15.71 10.90 -45.77
N LYS A 287 -16.65 11.36 -46.61
CA LYS A 287 -16.47 12.51 -47.47
C LYS A 287 -15.99 13.74 -46.64
N PRO A 288 -15.04 14.50 -47.15
CA PRO A 288 -14.45 15.62 -46.39
C PRO A 288 -15.50 16.72 -46.15
N ARG A 289 -16.01 16.83 -44.94
CA ARG A 289 -16.61 18.07 -44.46
C ARG A 289 -15.46 19.08 -44.29
N LYS A 290 -15.56 20.26 -44.91
CA LYS A 290 -14.62 21.37 -44.72
C LYS A 290 -14.49 21.71 -43.25
N ALA A 291 -13.59 21.06 -42.56
CA ALA A 291 -13.19 21.41 -41.19
C ALA A 291 -12.07 22.45 -41.33
N LYS A 292 -12.30 23.64 -40.78
CA LYS A 292 -11.23 24.62 -40.49
C LYS A 292 -10.12 23.85 -39.78
N SER A 293 -8.89 23.92 -40.30
CA SER A 293 -7.70 23.24 -39.79
C SER A 293 -7.47 23.67 -38.34
N LYS A 294 -8.02 22.91 -37.40
CA LYS A 294 -7.39 22.79 -36.08
C LYS A 294 -6.09 22.05 -36.33
N LYS A 295 -4.96 22.73 -36.19
CA LYS A 295 -3.64 22.13 -36.06
C LYS A 295 -3.80 20.96 -35.13
N LEU A 296 -3.62 19.74 -35.63
CA LEU A 296 -3.59 18.55 -34.82
C LEU A 296 -2.32 18.69 -33.96
N PHE A 297 -2.48 19.14 -32.74
CA PHE A 297 -1.42 19.16 -31.76
C PHE A 297 -1.06 17.68 -31.55
N LYS A 298 0.09 17.24 -32.06
CA LYS A 298 0.70 16.03 -31.56
C LYS A 298 1.05 16.34 -30.10
N PRO A 299 0.48 15.65 -29.11
CA PRO A 299 0.95 15.85 -27.76
C PRO A 299 2.45 15.58 -27.77
N ASP A 300 3.22 16.52 -27.27
CA ASP A 300 4.64 16.35 -27.05
C ASP A 300 4.74 15.37 -25.87
N ILE A 301 4.98 14.11 -26.17
CA ILE A 301 5.03 13.04 -25.16
C ILE A 301 6.42 13.12 -24.56
N ASP A 302 6.50 13.50 -23.29
CA ASP A 302 7.73 13.44 -22.53
C ASP A 302 8.12 11.97 -22.27
N ARG A 303 9.28 11.56 -22.77
CA ARG A 303 9.83 10.22 -22.64
C ARG A 303 11.11 10.17 -21.79
N SER A 304 11.32 11.21 -21.01
CA SER A 304 12.54 11.32 -20.18
C SER A 304 12.67 10.16 -19.19
N THR A 305 11.55 9.65 -18.67
CA THR A 305 11.53 8.48 -17.78
C THR A 305 11.94 7.21 -18.52
N GLU A 306 11.35 6.93 -19.70
CA GLU A 306 11.67 5.76 -20.51
C GLU A 306 13.12 5.79 -21.01
N ILE A 307 13.63 6.97 -21.41
CA ILE A 307 15.02 7.17 -21.83
C ILE A 307 15.96 6.86 -20.65
N TRP A 308 15.70 7.44 -19.47
CA TRP A 308 16.49 7.17 -18.29
C TRP A 308 16.46 5.68 -17.89
N LEU A 309 15.29 5.03 -17.94
CA LEU A 309 15.18 3.59 -17.67
C LEU A 309 15.98 2.77 -18.69
N GLY A 310 16.01 3.16 -19.96
CA GLY A 310 16.83 2.51 -20.99
C GLY A 310 18.33 2.70 -20.78
N ASP A 311 18.74 3.85 -20.25
CA ASP A 311 20.15 4.07 -19.86
C ASP A 311 20.53 3.32 -18.59
N LEU A 312 19.58 3.15 -17.66
CA LEU A 312 19.75 2.35 -16.46
C LEU A 312 19.88 0.87 -16.81
N GLU A 313 19.04 0.36 -17.71
CA GLU A 313 19.03 -1.03 -18.18
C GLU A 313 20.43 -1.47 -18.66
N LYS A 314 21.12 -0.61 -19.43
CA LYS A 314 22.46 -0.88 -19.96
C LYS A 314 23.54 -0.99 -18.88
N LYS A 315 23.26 -0.55 -17.65
CA LYS A 315 24.20 -0.48 -16.52
C LYS A 315 24.01 -1.59 -15.49
N ILE A 316 22.91 -2.37 -15.58
CA ILE A 316 22.54 -3.37 -14.58
C ILE A 316 22.46 -4.77 -15.16
N ASP A 317 22.77 -5.78 -14.33
CA ASP A 317 22.53 -7.18 -14.59
C ASP A 317 21.21 -7.60 -13.93
N TYR A 318 20.24 -8.05 -14.75
CA TYR A 318 18.89 -8.41 -14.27
C TYR A 318 18.32 -9.60 -15.05
N GLU A 319 17.38 -10.34 -14.43
CA GLU A 319 16.73 -11.50 -15.05
C GLU A 319 15.36 -11.15 -15.63
N VAL A 320 14.62 -10.21 -15.02
CA VAL A 320 13.25 -9.88 -15.42
C VAL A 320 12.94 -8.41 -15.15
N TRP A 321 12.11 -7.82 -16.03
CA TRP A 321 11.58 -6.47 -15.85
C TRP A 321 10.06 -6.48 -16.02
N PHE A 322 9.33 -6.08 -15.01
CA PHE A 322 7.87 -5.96 -15.07
C PHE A 322 7.46 -4.50 -15.16
N CYS A 323 6.51 -4.16 -16.04
CA CYS A 323 5.95 -2.82 -16.14
C CYS A 323 4.45 -2.84 -16.48
N GLY A 324 3.76 -1.72 -16.16
CA GLY A 324 2.36 -1.44 -16.48
C GLY A 324 2.22 -0.40 -17.60
N HIS A 325 1.35 0.60 -17.38
CA HIS A 325 1.15 1.82 -18.14
C HIS A 325 0.54 1.68 -19.54
N TYR A 326 0.94 0.67 -20.31
CA TYR A 326 0.53 0.53 -21.73
C TYR A 326 -0.78 -0.22 -21.93
N HIS A 327 -1.40 -0.71 -20.88
CA HIS A 327 -2.68 -1.45 -20.88
C HIS A 327 -2.68 -2.68 -21.79
N ILE A 328 -1.55 -3.34 -21.92
CA ILE A 328 -1.38 -4.58 -22.68
C ILE A 328 -0.68 -5.65 -21.84
N ASP A 329 -0.91 -6.89 -22.19
CA ASP A 329 -0.16 -8.03 -21.72
C ASP A 329 0.78 -8.46 -22.86
N LYS A 330 2.08 -8.17 -22.75
CA LYS A 330 3.08 -8.44 -23.79
C LYS A 330 4.43 -8.69 -23.15
N GLN A 331 5.16 -9.62 -23.70
CA GLN A 331 6.56 -9.86 -23.35
C GLN A 331 7.45 -9.52 -24.54
N ILE A 332 8.55 -8.81 -24.30
CA ILE A 332 9.64 -8.56 -25.23
C ILE A 332 10.92 -8.86 -24.46
N ASP A 333 11.63 -9.89 -24.83
CA ASP A 333 12.81 -10.39 -24.14
C ASP A 333 12.55 -10.59 -22.63
N LYS A 334 13.29 -9.88 -21.77
CA LYS A 334 13.16 -9.91 -20.31
C LYS A 334 12.08 -8.94 -19.78
N VAL A 335 11.47 -8.11 -20.65
CA VAL A 335 10.49 -7.08 -20.26
C VAL A 335 9.06 -7.59 -20.44
N HIS A 336 8.31 -7.60 -19.36
CA HIS A 336 6.92 -8.04 -19.29
C HIS A 336 6.01 -6.83 -19.01
N MET A 337 5.22 -6.45 -19.99
CA MET A 337 4.13 -5.49 -19.84
C MET A 337 2.91 -6.21 -19.30
N MET A 338 2.31 -5.68 -18.25
CA MET A 338 1.20 -6.30 -17.53
C MET A 338 0.02 -5.34 -17.42
N CYS A 339 -1.19 -5.84 -17.64
CA CYS A 339 -2.42 -5.08 -17.41
C CYS A 339 -3.60 -5.95 -17.00
N HIS A 340 -4.04 -6.82 -17.89
CA HIS A 340 -5.30 -7.54 -17.71
C HIS A 340 -5.14 -8.83 -16.91
N ASP A 341 -4.01 -9.50 -17.08
CA ASP A 341 -3.72 -10.78 -16.45
C ASP A 341 -3.25 -10.60 -15.01
N ILE A 342 -3.58 -11.59 -14.17
CA ILE A 342 -2.99 -11.76 -12.84
C ILE A 342 -2.19 -13.06 -12.91
N ARG A 343 -0.88 -12.98 -12.76
CA ARG A 343 0.03 -14.12 -12.91
C ARG A 343 0.81 -14.35 -11.62
N PRO A 344 1.25 -15.59 -11.32
CA PRO A 344 2.28 -15.83 -10.32
C PRO A 344 3.53 -14.99 -10.64
N LEU A 345 4.17 -14.43 -9.60
CA LEU A 345 5.39 -13.61 -9.77
C LEU A 345 6.53 -14.43 -10.39
N HIS A 346 6.68 -15.66 -9.95
CA HIS A 346 7.57 -16.64 -10.56
C HIS A 346 6.72 -17.58 -11.43
N MET A 347 6.34 -17.11 -12.61
CA MET A 347 6.20 -18.08 -13.68
C MET A 347 7.61 -18.57 -13.98
N GLN A 348 7.81 -19.89 -13.85
CA GLN A 348 8.96 -20.49 -14.51
C GLN A 348 8.95 -19.93 -15.93
N LEU A 349 10.08 -19.39 -16.39
CA LEU A 349 10.30 -18.95 -17.77
C LEU A 349 10.29 -20.20 -18.65
N PHE A 350 9.12 -20.81 -18.83
CA PHE A 350 8.94 -21.98 -19.66
C PHE A 350 8.46 -21.55 -21.03
N GLY A 351 9.36 -21.63 -21.95
CA GLY A 351 9.13 -22.30 -23.18
C GLY A 351 8.84 -23.81 -22.96
N ASP A 352 7.58 -24.14 -22.72
CA ASP A 352 7.09 -25.49 -22.97
C ASP A 352 5.57 -25.43 -23.21
N GLU A 353 5.21 -25.46 -24.51
CA GLU A 353 3.84 -25.58 -25.03
C GLU A 353 3.27 -26.99 -24.83
N SER A 354 3.60 -27.72 -23.76
CA SER A 354 3.22 -29.13 -23.66
C SER A 354 2.19 -29.49 -22.59
N CYS A 355 1.40 -28.52 -22.08
CA CYS A 355 0.32 -28.83 -21.13
C CYS A 355 -1.01 -28.14 -21.48
N LEU A 356 -1.46 -28.29 -22.75
CA LEU A 356 -2.85 -28.16 -23.15
C LEU A 356 -3.18 -29.31 -24.11
N SER A 357 -3.47 -30.46 -23.53
CA SER A 357 -4.21 -31.53 -24.18
C SER A 357 -5.29 -32.07 -23.26
#